data_97bbc531922df8c406530eebe633a5a0
#
_entry.id   97bbc531922df8c406530eebe633a5a0
#
_cell.length_a   1.000
_cell.length_b   1.000
_cell.length_c   1.000
_cell.angle_alpha   90.00
_cell.angle_beta   90.00
_cell.angle_gamma   90.00
#
_symmetry.space_group_name_H-M   'P 1'
#
loop_
_entity.id
_entity.type
_entity.pdbx_description
1 polymer ?
#
loop_
_entity_poly.entity_id
_entity_poly.type
_entity_poly.pdbx_seq_one_letter_code
_entity_poly.pdbx_strand_id
1 'polypeptide(L)'
;MSEQSNISVDHFFDPSSKDLINDPVQTLEKLIAEFPIARIDAWQAWLVTGHQNIISCLLDRRLSTDFNLWEFAPAKKPFEEMDAFEKLMNNNLFFLDRKNHLRLRKLALPAFSPRIMEKMKERFTILVKERFDEIGTPESFNFGAEIAEIVPTQAIASLVGIPRDKFPIFDSLAYGVVRGINPMLTPEERQDAIKGVPEGLDLLNELIDERRANPGDDFLSTLILAEDEGSKLSNLEMCALVGAVLGAGSDTAVDLHSYLIKNLLQHPEQHNALMADETLVQGAISETLRFESSGKTGLA
;
A
#
# COMPACT_ATOMS: atom_id res chain seq x y z
N MET A 1 -8.84 -9.21 34.26
CA MET A 1 -8.64 -8.03 33.42
C MET A 1 -8.47 -6.87 34.39
N SER A 2 -7.29 -6.22 34.41
CA SER A 2 -6.98 -5.13 35.35
C SER A 2 -7.76 -3.86 34.97
N GLU A 3 -8.05 -3.00 35.95
CA GLU A 3 -8.75 -1.72 35.75
C GLU A 3 -8.12 -0.80 34.68
N GLN A 4 -6.87 -1.05 34.27
CA GLN A 4 -6.15 -0.31 33.23
C GLN A 4 -6.71 -0.52 31.80
N SER A 5 -7.54 -1.54 31.56
CA SER A 5 -8.04 -1.89 30.23
C SER A 5 -9.22 -1.05 29.72
N ASN A 6 -9.68 -0.05 30.48
CA ASN A 6 -10.83 0.81 30.10
C ASN A 6 -10.47 2.32 29.99
N ILE A 7 -9.18 2.66 29.95
CA ILE A 7 -8.77 4.07 29.84
C ILE A 7 -8.81 4.44 28.35
N SER A 8 -9.66 5.43 28.01
CA SER A 8 -9.64 6.05 26.68
C SER A 8 -8.46 7.00 26.56
N VAL A 9 -7.79 6.94 25.39
CA VAL A 9 -6.67 7.82 25.06
C VAL A 9 -7.03 8.93 24.07
N ASP A 10 -8.31 9.12 23.77
CA ASP A 10 -8.81 10.15 22.84
C ASP A 10 -8.34 11.56 23.18
N HIS A 11 -8.04 11.82 24.45
CA HIS A 11 -7.61 13.13 24.92
C HIS A 11 -6.17 13.52 24.53
N PHE A 12 -5.33 12.57 24.09
CA PHE A 12 -3.95 12.87 23.70
C PHE A 12 -3.46 12.08 22.48
N PHE A 13 -4.21 11.09 22.02
CA PHE A 13 -3.91 10.37 20.77
C PHE A 13 -4.91 10.75 19.69
N ASP A 14 -4.49 11.67 18.84
CA ASP A 14 -5.19 12.04 17.61
C ASP A 14 -4.24 11.79 16.44
N PRO A 15 -4.48 10.75 15.62
CA PRO A 15 -3.61 10.42 14.49
C PRO A 15 -3.62 11.49 13.38
N SER A 16 -4.57 12.42 13.41
CA SER A 16 -4.62 13.57 12.50
C SER A 16 -3.88 14.80 13.03
N SER A 17 -3.41 14.75 14.28
CA SER A 17 -2.74 15.90 14.90
C SER A 17 -1.40 16.19 14.22
N LYS A 18 -1.12 17.49 14.01
CA LYS A 18 0.16 17.91 13.41
C LYS A 18 1.37 17.50 14.27
N ASP A 19 1.21 17.45 15.59
CA ASP A 19 2.29 17.07 16.50
C ASP A 19 2.66 15.61 16.31
N LEU A 20 1.66 14.69 16.22
CA LEU A 20 1.92 13.28 15.96
C LEU A 20 2.47 13.04 14.55
N ILE A 21 2.01 13.81 13.56
CA ILE A 21 2.49 13.69 12.17
C ILE A 21 3.96 14.14 12.06
N ASN A 22 4.31 15.27 12.69
CA ASN A 22 5.65 15.86 12.57
C ASN A 22 6.68 15.21 13.49
N ASP A 23 6.28 14.86 14.72
CA ASP A 23 7.14 14.20 15.73
C ASP A 23 6.34 13.14 16.49
N PRO A 24 6.21 11.93 15.93
CA PRO A 24 5.45 10.85 16.57
C PRO A 24 6.14 10.28 17.81
N VAL A 25 7.46 10.48 17.97
CA VAL A 25 8.27 9.73 18.96
C VAL A 25 7.77 9.96 20.38
N GLN A 26 7.62 11.22 20.81
CA GLN A 26 7.18 11.53 22.16
C GLN A 26 5.81 10.93 22.50
N THR A 27 4.85 11.04 21.57
CA THR A 27 3.50 10.48 21.76
C THR A 27 3.53 8.96 21.82
N LEU A 28 4.28 8.31 20.92
CA LEU A 28 4.40 6.87 20.87
C LEU A 28 5.15 6.30 22.08
N GLU A 29 6.21 6.95 22.56
CA GLU A 29 6.92 6.56 23.80
C GLU A 29 6.00 6.59 25.01
N LYS A 30 5.20 7.65 25.15
CA LYS A 30 4.21 7.77 26.22
C LYS A 30 3.14 6.66 26.13
N LEU A 31 2.61 6.40 24.94
CA LEU A 31 1.65 5.32 24.70
C LEU A 31 2.24 3.96 25.10
N ILE A 32 3.47 3.66 24.68
CA ILE A 32 4.14 2.40 25.01
C ILE A 32 4.34 2.25 26.52
N ALA A 33 4.74 3.34 27.20
CA ALA A 33 5.06 3.30 28.62
C ALA A 33 3.83 3.25 29.53
N GLU A 34 2.80 4.04 29.22
CA GLU A 34 1.66 4.25 30.11
C GLU A 34 0.40 3.51 29.66
N PHE A 35 0.22 3.32 28.34
CA PHE A 35 -1.01 2.81 27.75
C PHE A 35 -0.72 1.76 26.66
N PRO A 36 -0.02 0.66 26.97
CA PRO A 36 0.38 -0.34 25.97
C PRO A 36 -0.80 -0.99 25.25
N ILE A 37 -1.97 -1.01 25.87
CA ILE A 37 -3.26 -1.39 25.28
C ILE A 37 -4.30 -0.42 25.83
N ALA A 38 -4.90 0.39 24.94
CA ALA A 38 -5.84 1.43 25.33
C ALA A 38 -7.03 1.50 24.37
N ARG A 39 -8.14 2.04 24.82
CA ARG A 39 -9.31 2.24 24.00
C ARG A 39 -9.24 3.60 23.31
N ILE A 40 -9.62 3.63 22.02
CA ILE A 40 -9.93 4.85 21.26
C ILE A 40 -11.44 4.85 21.06
N ASP A 41 -12.15 5.61 21.89
CA ASP A 41 -13.63 5.61 21.85
C ASP A 41 -14.15 6.26 20.59
N ALA A 42 -13.49 7.30 20.09
CA ALA A 42 -13.84 7.95 18.83
C ALA A 42 -13.85 6.98 17.63
N TRP A 43 -13.03 5.93 17.67
CA TRP A 43 -12.93 4.92 16.60
C TRP A 43 -13.59 3.60 16.95
N GLN A 44 -14.13 3.45 18.16
CA GLN A 44 -14.62 2.17 18.68
C GLN A 44 -13.57 1.05 18.54
N ALA A 45 -12.30 1.38 18.73
CA ALA A 45 -11.17 0.51 18.47
C ALA A 45 -10.23 0.41 19.68
N TRP A 46 -9.34 -0.58 19.64
CA TRP A 46 -8.26 -0.73 20.61
C TRP A 46 -6.93 -0.34 19.96
N LEU A 47 -6.21 0.55 20.60
CA LEU A 47 -4.82 0.87 20.28
C LEU A 47 -3.92 -0.14 20.98
N VAL A 48 -3.08 -0.80 20.22
CA VAL A 48 -2.06 -1.73 20.73
C VAL A 48 -0.69 -1.19 20.38
N THR A 49 0.15 -1.00 21.39
CA THR A 49 1.53 -0.51 21.24
C THR A 49 2.52 -1.49 21.83
N GLY A 50 3.79 -1.30 21.50
CA GLY A 50 4.87 -2.16 21.95
C GLY A 50 5.02 -3.42 21.10
N HIS A 51 6.26 -3.72 20.70
CA HIS A 51 6.59 -4.77 19.74
C HIS A 51 5.96 -6.13 20.09
N GLN A 52 6.09 -6.59 21.34
CA GLN A 52 5.59 -7.90 21.77
C GLN A 52 4.06 -7.99 21.71
N ASN A 53 3.36 -6.93 22.10
CA ASN A 53 1.89 -6.88 22.05
C ASN A 53 1.41 -6.94 20.60
N ILE A 54 2.03 -6.15 19.71
CA ILE A 54 1.70 -6.11 18.28
C ILE A 54 1.91 -7.49 17.64
N ILE A 55 3.08 -8.12 17.87
CA ILE A 55 3.35 -9.47 17.34
C ILE A 55 2.34 -10.48 17.86
N SER A 56 2.00 -10.41 19.16
CA SER A 56 1.00 -11.30 19.75
C SER A 56 -0.38 -11.14 19.09
N CYS A 57 -0.81 -9.91 18.80
CA CYS A 57 -2.05 -9.65 18.09
C CYS A 57 -2.01 -10.15 16.63
N LEU A 58 -0.95 -9.86 15.89
CA LEU A 58 -0.81 -10.28 14.49
C LEU A 58 -0.80 -11.81 14.31
N LEU A 59 -0.36 -12.55 15.32
CA LEU A 59 -0.33 -14.01 15.31
C LEU A 59 -1.57 -14.66 15.92
N ASP A 60 -2.44 -13.90 16.57
CA ASP A 60 -3.62 -14.43 17.25
C ASP A 60 -4.73 -14.75 16.25
N ARG A 61 -5.05 -16.06 16.15
CA ARG A 61 -6.08 -16.55 15.23
C ARG A 61 -7.51 -16.11 15.56
N ARG A 62 -7.74 -15.53 16.73
CA ARG A 62 -9.04 -14.96 17.14
C ARG A 62 -9.28 -13.59 16.54
N LEU A 63 -8.23 -12.90 16.11
CA LEU A 63 -8.31 -11.63 15.39
C LEU A 63 -8.46 -11.89 13.88
N SER A 64 -9.17 -11.04 13.21
CA SER A 64 -9.48 -11.17 11.78
C SER A 64 -9.34 -9.82 11.08
N THR A 65 -8.80 -9.83 9.87
CA THR A 65 -8.79 -8.68 8.96
C THR A 65 -10.08 -8.52 8.17
N ASP A 66 -11.03 -9.45 8.31
CA ASP A 66 -12.35 -9.33 7.70
C ASP A 66 -13.16 -8.25 8.43
N PHE A 67 -13.20 -7.07 7.84
CA PHE A 67 -13.90 -5.92 8.39
C PHE A 67 -15.40 -6.16 8.60
N ASN A 68 -16.01 -7.11 7.90
CA ASN A 68 -17.42 -7.45 8.10
C ASN A 68 -17.69 -8.16 9.44
N LEU A 69 -16.66 -8.64 10.13
CA LEU A 69 -16.77 -9.24 11.46
C LEU A 69 -16.73 -8.19 12.59
N TRP A 70 -16.38 -6.96 12.28
CA TRP A 70 -16.37 -5.88 13.26
C TRP A 70 -17.82 -5.53 13.67
N GLU A 71 -18.08 -5.47 14.98
CA GLU A 71 -19.43 -5.27 15.50
C GLU A 71 -20.07 -3.92 15.11
N PHE A 72 -19.25 -2.94 14.77
CA PHE A 72 -19.71 -1.61 14.30
C PHE A 72 -19.58 -1.46 12.78
N ALA A 73 -19.31 -2.53 12.06
CA ALA A 73 -19.25 -2.47 10.61
C ALA A 73 -20.61 -2.03 10.05
N PRO A 74 -20.64 -1.15 9.05
CA PRO A 74 -21.89 -0.81 8.38
C PRO A 74 -22.52 -2.06 7.76
N ALA A 75 -23.86 -2.08 7.69
CA ALA A 75 -24.57 -3.19 7.07
C ALA A 75 -24.03 -3.46 5.67
N LYS A 76 -23.69 -4.72 5.38
CA LYS A 76 -23.16 -5.11 4.08
C LYS A 76 -24.19 -4.83 3.00
N LYS A 77 -23.83 -4.01 2.02
CA LYS A 77 -24.65 -3.77 0.84
C LYS A 77 -24.72 -5.03 -0.04
N PRO A 78 -25.85 -5.29 -0.71
CA PRO A 78 -25.89 -6.25 -1.82
C PRO A 78 -24.82 -5.89 -2.86
N PHE A 79 -24.22 -6.91 -3.48
CA PHE A 79 -23.12 -6.68 -4.45
C PHE A 79 -23.53 -5.76 -5.60
N GLU A 80 -24.79 -5.83 -6.02
CA GLU A 80 -25.35 -5.03 -7.12
C GLU A 80 -25.45 -3.54 -6.76
N GLU A 81 -25.57 -3.22 -5.46
CA GLU A 81 -25.67 -1.85 -4.94
C GLU A 81 -24.31 -1.23 -4.60
N MET A 82 -23.24 -2.04 -4.64
CA MET A 82 -21.89 -1.57 -4.38
C MET A 82 -21.38 -0.73 -5.54
N ASP A 83 -20.70 0.38 -5.23
CA ASP A 83 -19.94 1.10 -6.23
C ASP A 83 -18.68 0.33 -6.68
N ALA A 84 -17.97 0.86 -7.68
CA ALA A 84 -16.80 0.20 -8.24
C ALA A 84 -15.67 0.03 -7.21
N PHE A 85 -15.45 1.01 -6.35
CA PHE A 85 -14.46 0.95 -5.29
C PHE A 85 -14.84 -0.09 -4.22
N GLU A 86 -16.11 -0.12 -3.78
CA GLU A 86 -16.60 -1.10 -2.81
C GLU A 86 -16.46 -2.53 -3.34
N LYS A 87 -16.78 -2.77 -4.62
CA LYS A 87 -16.58 -4.08 -5.27
C LYS A 87 -15.11 -4.47 -5.29
N LEU A 88 -14.22 -3.53 -5.62
CA LEU A 88 -12.78 -3.75 -5.62
C LEU A 88 -12.27 -4.12 -4.22
N MET A 89 -12.67 -3.35 -3.19
CA MET A 89 -12.21 -3.57 -1.82
C MET A 89 -12.75 -4.87 -1.21
N ASN A 90 -13.98 -5.27 -1.51
CA ASN A 90 -14.54 -6.55 -1.06
C ASN A 90 -13.81 -7.78 -1.64
N ASN A 91 -13.03 -7.62 -2.68
CA ASN A 91 -12.21 -8.67 -3.28
C ASN A 91 -10.70 -8.43 -3.06
N ASN A 92 -10.33 -7.37 -2.33
CA ASN A 92 -8.94 -7.02 -2.08
C ASN A 92 -8.32 -7.97 -1.04
N LEU A 93 -7.11 -8.45 -1.34
CA LEU A 93 -6.38 -9.44 -0.53
C LEU A 93 -6.26 -9.06 0.95
N PHE A 94 -6.18 -7.76 1.27
CA PHE A 94 -6.03 -7.27 2.64
C PHE A 94 -7.28 -7.43 3.51
N PHE A 95 -8.47 -7.51 2.89
CA PHE A 95 -9.75 -7.49 3.60
C PHE A 95 -10.53 -8.80 3.52
N LEU A 96 -9.93 -9.85 2.95
CA LEU A 96 -10.57 -11.15 2.81
C LEU A 96 -10.47 -12.00 4.07
N ASP A 97 -11.48 -12.84 4.29
CA ASP A 97 -11.39 -13.93 5.24
C ASP A 97 -10.21 -14.86 4.92
N ARG A 98 -9.74 -15.59 5.93
CA ARG A 98 -8.57 -16.46 5.81
C ARG A 98 -8.64 -17.45 4.64
N LYS A 99 -9.80 -18.03 4.35
CA LYS A 99 -9.94 -19.05 3.29
C LYS A 99 -9.76 -18.43 1.92
N ASN A 100 -10.45 -17.34 1.65
CA ASN A 100 -10.37 -16.61 0.39
C ASN A 100 -8.99 -15.97 0.21
N HIS A 101 -8.42 -15.37 1.28
CA HIS A 101 -7.06 -14.85 1.27
C HIS A 101 -6.03 -15.91 0.86
N LEU A 102 -6.07 -17.11 1.47
CA LEU A 102 -5.11 -18.20 1.16
C LEU A 102 -5.26 -18.65 -0.29
N ARG A 103 -6.48 -18.76 -0.81
CA ARG A 103 -6.75 -19.13 -2.21
C ARG A 103 -6.19 -18.08 -3.18
N LEU A 104 -6.53 -16.80 -2.99
CA LEU A 104 -6.04 -15.74 -3.87
C LEU A 104 -4.51 -15.61 -3.81
N ARG A 105 -3.94 -15.66 -2.60
CA ARG A 105 -2.49 -15.60 -2.42
C ARG A 105 -1.77 -16.73 -3.16
N LYS A 106 -2.28 -17.96 -3.08
CA LYS A 106 -1.70 -19.11 -3.79
C LYS A 106 -1.72 -18.91 -5.31
N LEU A 107 -2.83 -18.40 -5.85
CA LEU A 107 -2.97 -18.09 -7.27
C LEU A 107 -2.10 -16.89 -7.72
N ALA A 108 -1.90 -15.91 -6.85
CA ALA A 108 -1.11 -14.73 -7.16
C ALA A 108 0.42 -14.96 -7.09
N LEU A 109 0.88 -15.89 -6.24
CA LEU A 109 2.32 -16.13 -5.99
C LEU A 109 3.18 -16.29 -7.26
N PRO A 110 2.77 -17.00 -8.32
CA PRO A 110 3.56 -17.12 -9.55
C PRO A 110 3.86 -15.78 -10.23
N ALA A 111 2.96 -14.79 -10.10
CA ALA A 111 3.14 -13.46 -10.66
C ALA A 111 4.22 -12.62 -9.93
N PHE A 112 4.68 -13.08 -8.76
CA PHE A 112 5.79 -12.50 -8.00
C PHE A 112 7.07 -13.35 -8.07
N SER A 113 7.22 -14.15 -9.13
CA SER A 113 8.41 -14.98 -9.33
C SER A 113 9.67 -14.14 -9.48
N PRO A 114 10.87 -14.66 -9.14
CA PRO A 114 12.14 -13.94 -9.31
C PRO A 114 12.36 -13.42 -10.72
N ARG A 115 11.89 -14.14 -11.74
CA ARG A 115 11.98 -13.72 -13.15
C ARG A 115 11.17 -12.46 -13.42
N ILE A 116 9.94 -12.37 -12.90
CA ILE A 116 9.10 -11.17 -13.05
C ILE A 116 9.68 -10.01 -12.27
N MET A 117 10.21 -10.26 -11.08
CA MET A 117 10.86 -9.24 -10.27
C MET A 117 12.14 -8.68 -10.91
N GLU A 118 12.94 -9.48 -11.59
CA GLU A 118 14.12 -8.99 -12.32
C GLU A 118 13.71 -8.09 -13.50
N LYS A 119 12.67 -8.45 -14.25
CA LYS A 119 12.11 -7.58 -15.30
C LYS A 119 11.59 -6.25 -14.71
N MET A 120 10.97 -6.30 -13.54
CA MET A 120 10.51 -5.10 -12.86
C MET A 120 11.69 -4.19 -12.48
N LYS A 121 12.79 -4.76 -11.98
CA LYS A 121 14.02 -4.02 -11.66
C LYS A 121 14.60 -3.32 -12.89
N GLU A 122 14.67 -4.01 -14.03
CA GLU A 122 15.13 -3.41 -15.30
C GLU A 122 14.22 -2.24 -15.72
N ARG A 123 12.91 -2.43 -15.66
CA ARG A 123 11.93 -1.38 -15.99
C ARG A 123 12.01 -0.19 -15.05
N PHE A 124 12.12 -0.45 -13.75
CA PHE A 124 12.30 0.60 -12.74
C PHE A 124 13.54 1.44 -13.04
N THR A 125 14.65 0.80 -13.36
CA THR A 125 15.91 1.49 -13.72
C THR A 125 15.74 2.39 -14.94
N ILE A 126 14.99 1.92 -15.95
CA ILE A 126 14.70 2.73 -17.15
C ILE A 126 13.83 3.93 -16.77
N LEU A 127 12.75 3.72 -16.03
CA LEU A 127 11.84 4.80 -15.61
C LEU A 127 12.54 5.89 -14.80
N VAL A 128 13.40 5.50 -13.86
CA VAL A 128 14.19 6.46 -13.08
C VAL A 128 15.10 7.29 -13.98
N LYS A 129 15.79 6.65 -14.94
CA LYS A 129 16.65 7.36 -15.90
C LYS A 129 15.83 8.34 -16.76
N GLU A 130 14.74 7.87 -17.35
CA GLU A 130 13.86 8.70 -18.18
C GLU A 130 13.37 9.93 -17.39
N ARG A 131 13.00 9.77 -16.12
CA ARG A 131 12.57 10.89 -15.28
C ARG A 131 13.68 11.88 -15.01
N PHE A 132 14.92 11.43 -14.73
CA PHE A 132 16.06 12.33 -14.58
C PHE A 132 16.40 13.04 -15.89
N ASP A 133 16.29 12.37 -17.02
CA ASP A 133 16.51 12.97 -18.33
C ASP A 133 15.45 14.05 -18.64
N GLU A 134 14.19 13.84 -18.27
CA GLU A 134 13.11 14.83 -18.40
C GLU A 134 13.29 16.05 -17.48
N ILE A 135 13.72 15.83 -16.24
CA ILE A 135 14.02 16.91 -15.27
C ILE A 135 15.23 17.73 -15.77
N GLY A 136 16.18 17.07 -16.42
CA GLY A 136 17.40 17.74 -16.94
C GLY A 136 18.37 18.11 -15.82
N THR A 137 18.95 19.31 -15.91
CA THR A 137 19.95 19.83 -14.96
C THR A 137 19.53 21.17 -14.34
N PRO A 138 18.38 21.24 -13.66
CA PRO A 138 17.97 22.45 -12.97
C PRO A 138 18.88 22.73 -11.77
N GLU A 139 18.90 23.94 -11.27
CA GLU A 139 19.63 24.31 -10.05
C GLU A 139 19.06 23.57 -8.82
N SER A 140 17.75 23.35 -8.80
CA SER A 140 17.03 22.53 -7.79
C SER A 140 15.76 21.93 -8.37
N PHE A 141 15.28 20.83 -7.81
CA PHE A 141 14.01 20.21 -8.16
C PHE A 141 13.35 19.57 -6.93
N ASN A 142 12.04 19.33 -7.01
CA ASN A 142 11.29 18.65 -5.97
C ASN A 142 11.36 17.13 -6.16
N PHE A 143 12.28 16.47 -5.46
CA PHE A 143 12.47 15.01 -5.54
C PHE A 143 11.18 14.25 -5.20
N GLY A 144 10.42 14.70 -4.18
CA GLY A 144 9.14 14.09 -3.78
C GLY A 144 8.17 14.04 -4.97
N ALA A 145 7.80 15.21 -5.48
CA ALA A 145 6.80 15.33 -6.54
C ALA A 145 7.27 14.80 -7.90
N GLU A 146 8.58 14.87 -8.19
CA GLU A 146 9.07 14.56 -9.53
C GLU A 146 9.65 13.16 -9.69
N ILE A 147 10.05 12.51 -8.61
CA ILE A 147 10.61 11.15 -8.62
C ILE A 147 9.81 10.22 -7.72
N ALA A 148 9.74 10.55 -6.41
CA ALA A 148 9.22 9.61 -5.43
C ALA A 148 7.73 9.26 -5.65
N GLU A 149 6.89 10.22 -5.99
CA GLU A 149 5.45 10.01 -6.25
C GLU A 149 5.18 9.32 -7.60
N ILE A 150 5.98 9.59 -8.62
CA ILE A 150 5.70 9.15 -9.99
C ILE A 150 6.24 7.74 -10.26
N VAL A 151 7.51 7.51 -9.92
CA VAL A 151 8.22 6.30 -10.36
C VAL A 151 7.61 5.00 -9.83
N PRO A 152 7.20 4.87 -8.55
CA PRO A 152 6.62 3.63 -8.06
C PRO A 152 5.33 3.23 -8.79
N THR A 153 4.40 4.17 -8.98
CA THR A 153 3.13 3.90 -9.68
C THR A 153 3.37 3.52 -11.13
N GLN A 154 4.26 4.22 -11.84
CA GLN A 154 4.63 3.88 -13.22
C GLN A 154 5.37 2.53 -13.32
N ALA A 155 6.15 2.16 -12.32
CA ALA A 155 6.78 0.84 -12.27
C ALA A 155 5.72 -0.27 -12.12
N ILE A 156 4.71 -0.07 -11.28
CA ILE A 156 3.58 -0.99 -11.14
C ILE A 156 2.76 -1.03 -12.44
N ALA A 157 2.48 0.12 -13.06
CA ALA A 157 1.82 0.18 -14.36
C ALA A 157 2.55 -0.66 -15.42
N SER A 158 3.88 -0.52 -15.47
CA SER A 158 4.73 -1.30 -16.38
C SER A 158 4.73 -2.80 -16.06
N LEU A 159 4.71 -3.17 -14.76
CA LEU A 159 4.60 -4.56 -14.31
C LEU A 159 3.29 -5.20 -14.77
N VAL A 160 2.18 -4.48 -14.59
CA VAL A 160 0.83 -4.91 -14.99
C VAL A 160 0.68 -4.98 -16.52
N GLY A 161 1.51 -4.24 -17.25
CA GLY A 161 1.47 -4.16 -18.72
C GLY A 161 0.56 -3.05 -19.24
N ILE A 162 0.37 -1.99 -18.44
CA ILE A 162 -0.40 -0.80 -18.86
C ILE A 162 0.37 -0.06 -19.97
N PRO A 163 -0.25 0.27 -21.10
CA PRO A 163 0.35 1.14 -22.12
C PRO A 163 0.66 2.53 -21.57
N ARG A 164 1.76 3.16 -22.03
CA ARG A 164 2.21 4.47 -21.49
C ARG A 164 1.17 5.60 -21.66
N ASP A 165 0.44 5.60 -22.75
CA ASP A 165 -0.64 6.56 -23.03
C ASP A 165 -1.83 6.41 -22.09
N LYS A 166 -1.93 5.29 -21.37
CA LYS A 166 -2.96 4.98 -20.38
C LYS A 166 -2.50 5.20 -18.92
N PHE A 167 -1.24 5.58 -18.70
CA PHE A 167 -0.73 5.86 -17.35
C PHE A 167 -1.60 6.85 -16.57
N PRO A 168 -2.12 7.96 -17.14
CA PRO A 168 -2.98 8.87 -16.38
C PRO A 168 -4.27 8.22 -15.82
N ILE A 169 -4.86 7.26 -16.55
CA ILE A 169 -6.02 6.50 -16.07
C ILE A 169 -5.62 5.60 -14.91
N PHE A 170 -4.47 4.92 -15.07
CA PHE A 170 -3.94 4.03 -14.03
C PHE A 170 -3.53 4.79 -12.77
N ASP A 171 -2.94 5.99 -12.90
CA ASP A 171 -2.63 6.87 -11.78
C ASP A 171 -3.90 7.33 -11.04
N SER A 172 -4.99 7.61 -11.75
CA SER A 172 -6.28 7.93 -11.15
C SER A 172 -6.87 6.74 -10.39
N LEU A 173 -6.71 5.52 -10.90
CA LEU A 173 -7.06 4.28 -10.17
C LEU A 173 -6.22 4.13 -8.91
N ALA A 174 -4.90 4.29 -9.02
CA ALA A 174 -3.97 4.19 -7.90
C ALA A 174 -4.33 5.18 -6.79
N TYR A 175 -4.56 6.44 -7.16
CA TYR A 175 -5.01 7.48 -6.23
C TYR A 175 -6.30 7.07 -5.52
N GLY A 176 -7.30 6.58 -6.28
CA GLY A 176 -8.57 6.13 -5.72
C GLY A 176 -8.43 4.97 -4.76
N VAL A 177 -7.59 3.98 -5.10
CA VAL A 177 -7.34 2.82 -4.23
C VAL A 177 -6.67 3.24 -2.93
N VAL A 178 -5.62 4.06 -3.00
CA VAL A 178 -4.84 4.46 -1.82
C VAL A 178 -5.62 5.43 -0.93
N ARG A 179 -6.22 6.46 -1.53
CA ARG A 179 -6.96 7.49 -0.76
C ARG A 179 -8.31 7.00 -0.27
N GLY A 180 -9.01 6.21 -1.07
CA GLY A 180 -10.37 5.74 -0.76
C GLY A 180 -10.49 4.85 0.46
N ILE A 181 -9.40 4.21 0.91
CA ILE A 181 -9.36 3.41 2.15
C ILE A 181 -9.19 4.27 3.42
N ASN A 182 -8.90 5.57 3.30
CA ASN A 182 -8.72 6.44 4.46
C ASN A 182 -10.07 6.67 5.17
N PRO A 183 -10.26 6.22 6.42
CA PRO A 183 -11.52 6.35 7.15
C PRO A 183 -11.80 7.78 7.61
N MET A 184 -10.81 8.69 7.50
CA MET A 184 -10.93 10.08 7.96
C MET A 184 -11.48 11.02 6.86
N LEU A 185 -11.68 10.52 5.64
CA LEU A 185 -12.23 11.33 4.56
C LEU A 185 -13.73 11.63 4.80
N THR A 186 -14.12 12.87 4.52
CA THR A 186 -15.54 13.21 4.39
C THR A 186 -16.16 12.47 3.21
N PRO A 187 -17.50 12.32 3.15
CA PRO A 187 -18.16 11.70 2.00
C PRO A 187 -17.80 12.35 0.67
N GLU A 188 -17.67 13.67 0.62
CA GLU A 188 -17.31 14.43 -0.57
C GLU A 188 -15.87 14.16 -1.00
N GLU A 189 -14.91 14.20 -0.05
CA GLU A 189 -13.51 13.88 -0.31
C GLU A 189 -13.33 12.45 -0.78
N ARG A 190 -14.09 11.51 -0.19
CA ARG A 190 -14.07 10.12 -0.61
C ARG A 190 -14.59 9.96 -2.03
N GLN A 191 -15.72 10.61 -2.37
CA GLN A 191 -16.28 10.59 -3.72
C GLN A 191 -15.30 11.15 -4.75
N ASP A 192 -14.61 12.25 -4.44
CA ASP A 192 -13.58 12.82 -5.30
C ASP A 192 -12.38 11.89 -5.46
N ALA A 193 -11.94 11.28 -4.37
CA ALA A 193 -10.80 10.34 -4.40
C ALA A 193 -11.08 9.13 -5.31
N ILE A 194 -12.27 8.52 -5.22
CA ILE A 194 -12.58 7.27 -5.94
C ILE A 194 -13.14 7.47 -7.36
N LYS A 195 -13.31 8.70 -7.82
CA LYS A 195 -13.95 9.01 -9.11
C LYS A 195 -13.27 8.36 -10.33
N GLY A 196 -11.95 8.13 -10.26
CA GLY A 196 -11.17 7.48 -11.32
C GLY A 196 -11.20 5.95 -11.29
N VAL A 197 -11.76 5.35 -10.23
CA VAL A 197 -11.77 3.88 -10.08
C VAL A 197 -12.58 3.18 -11.16
N PRO A 198 -13.78 3.61 -11.56
CA PRO A 198 -14.53 2.96 -12.65
C PRO A 198 -13.74 2.87 -13.95
N GLU A 199 -13.18 3.99 -14.43
CA GLU A 199 -12.40 4.04 -15.68
C GLU A 199 -11.13 3.16 -15.59
N GLY A 200 -10.47 3.16 -14.43
CA GLY A 200 -9.33 2.29 -14.19
C GLY A 200 -9.68 0.80 -14.21
N LEU A 201 -10.86 0.42 -13.68
CA LEU A 201 -11.35 -0.96 -13.75
C LEU A 201 -11.72 -1.36 -15.18
N ASP A 202 -12.31 -0.47 -15.97
CA ASP A 202 -12.62 -0.71 -17.37
C ASP A 202 -11.32 -0.96 -18.15
N LEU A 203 -10.30 -0.13 -17.97
CA LEU A 203 -8.97 -0.33 -18.54
C LEU A 203 -8.38 -1.71 -18.16
N LEU A 204 -8.44 -2.10 -16.89
CA LEU A 204 -7.92 -3.39 -16.45
C LEU A 204 -8.71 -4.56 -17.09
N ASN A 205 -10.03 -4.46 -17.18
CA ASN A 205 -10.85 -5.48 -17.82
C ASN A 205 -10.52 -5.63 -19.31
N GLU A 206 -10.35 -4.52 -20.04
CA GLU A 206 -9.92 -4.54 -21.45
C GLU A 206 -8.57 -5.27 -21.60
N LEU A 207 -7.60 -4.95 -20.75
CA LEU A 207 -6.29 -5.61 -20.79
C LEU A 207 -6.35 -7.10 -20.41
N ILE A 208 -7.18 -7.48 -19.44
CA ILE A 208 -7.40 -8.87 -19.06
C ILE A 208 -7.96 -9.65 -20.26
N ASP A 209 -8.96 -9.10 -20.97
CA ASP A 209 -9.57 -9.75 -22.12
C ASP A 209 -8.58 -9.85 -23.30
N GLU A 210 -7.77 -8.81 -23.54
CA GLU A 210 -6.69 -8.86 -24.52
C GLU A 210 -5.66 -9.96 -24.19
N ARG A 211 -5.22 -10.06 -22.92
CA ARG A 211 -4.24 -11.06 -22.48
C ARG A 211 -4.81 -12.48 -22.47
N ARG A 212 -6.12 -12.64 -22.28
CA ARG A 212 -6.77 -13.96 -22.48
C ARG A 212 -6.72 -14.43 -23.92
N ALA A 213 -6.91 -13.52 -24.87
CA ALA A 213 -6.82 -13.82 -26.29
C ALA A 213 -5.36 -14.05 -26.73
N ASN A 214 -4.43 -13.26 -26.19
CA ASN A 214 -3.01 -13.27 -26.57
C ASN A 214 -2.14 -13.18 -25.29
N PRO A 215 -1.92 -14.29 -24.56
CA PRO A 215 -1.10 -14.30 -23.35
C PRO A 215 0.33 -13.85 -23.64
N GLY A 216 0.80 -12.87 -22.84
CA GLY A 216 2.17 -12.39 -22.87
C GLY A 216 3.03 -12.99 -21.75
N ASP A 217 4.19 -12.38 -21.53
CA ASP A 217 5.09 -12.71 -20.43
C ASP A 217 5.09 -11.54 -19.41
N ASP A 218 3.91 -11.21 -18.89
CA ASP A 218 3.64 -10.13 -17.96
C ASP A 218 2.85 -10.62 -16.73
N PHE A 219 2.65 -9.71 -15.78
CA PHE A 219 1.95 -9.97 -14.53
C PHE A 219 0.51 -10.46 -14.76
N LEU A 220 -0.26 -9.75 -15.60
CA LEU A 220 -1.65 -10.12 -15.88
C LEU A 220 -1.77 -11.47 -16.57
N SER A 221 -0.92 -11.74 -17.55
CA SER A 221 -0.89 -13.05 -18.24
C SER A 221 -0.59 -14.19 -17.28
N THR A 222 0.31 -13.95 -16.32
CA THR A 222 0.61 -14.94 -15.27
C THR A 222 -0.59 -15.18 -14.36
N LEU A 223 -1.33 -14.15 -13.97
CA LEU A 223 -2.56 -14.30 -13.18
C LEU A 223 -3.66 -15.04 -13.94
N ILE A 224 -3.83 -14.76 -15.24
CA ILE A 224 -4.83 -15.40 -16.11
C ILE A 224 -4.56 -16.91 -16.24
N LEU A 225 -3.28 -17.30 -16.32
CA LEU A 225 -2.86 -18.68 -16.45
C LEU A 225 -2.81 -19.43 -15.12
N ALA A 226 -2.88 -18.71 -14.00
CA ALA A 226 -2.85 -19.32 -12.68
C ALA A 226 -4.09 -20.16 -12.41
N GLU A 227 -3.87 -21.41 -12.03
CA GLU A 227 -4.91 -22.36 -11.69
C GLU A 227 -4.47 -23.22 -10.50
N ASP A 228 -5.40 -23.46 -9.58
CA ASP A 228 -5.19 -24.33 -8.44
C ASP A 228 -6.41 -25.21 -8.21
N GLU A 229 -6.27 -26.52 -8.42
CA GLU A 229 -7.34 -27.52 -8.28
C GLU A 229 -8.64 -27.13 -9.03
N GLY A 230 -8.51 -26.59 -10.25
CA GLY A 230 -9.62 -26.13 -11.08
C GLY A 230 -10.16 -24.74 -10.69
N SER A 231 -9.60 -24.11 -9.69
CA SER A 231 -9.93 -22.73 -9.30
C SER A 231 -9.09 -21.73 -10.08
N LYS A 232 -9.74 -20.73 -10.68
CA LYS A 232 -9.12 -19.62 -11.42
C LYS A 232 -9.55 -18.30 -10.81
N LEU A 233 -8.82 -17.23 -11.14
CA LEU A 233 -9.18 -15.86 -10.78
C LEU A 233 -10.27 -15.33 -11.72
N SER A 234 -11.30 -14.72 -11.16
CA SER A 234 -12.24 -13.88 -11.90
C SER A 234 -11.58 -12.55 -12.30
N ASN A 235 -12.18 -11.82 -13.25
CA ASN A 235 -11.71 -10.48 -13.63
C ASN A 235 -11.63 -9.55 -12.41
N LEU A 236 -12.68 -9.54 -11.61
CA LEU A 236 -12.74 -8.68 -10.42
C LEU A 236 -11.65 -9.04 -9.38
N GLU A 237 -11.36 -10.32 -9.19
CA GLU A 237 -10.28 -10.75 -8.30
C GLU A 237 -8.90 -10.34 -8.86
N MET A 238 -8.70 -10.40 -10.18
CA MET A 238 -7.46 -9.90 -10.82
C MET A 238 -7.34 -8.38 -10.67
N CYS A 239 -8.40 -7.62 -10.92
CA CYS A 239 -8.42 -6.18 -10.69
C CYS A 239 -8.14 -5.85 -9.21
N ALA A 240 -8.72 -6.61 -8.27
CA ALA A 240 -8.49 -6.43 -6.84
C ALA A 240 -7.05 -6.76 -6.43
N LEU A 241 -6.41 -7.76 -7.05
CA LEU A 241 -4.99 -8.03 -6.85
C LEU A 241 -4.10 -6.90 -7.38
N VAL A 242 -4.41 -6.33 -8.56
CA VAL A 242 -3.73 -5.12 -9.05
C VAL A 242 -3.94 -3.96 -8.07
N GLY A 243 -5.16 -3.76 -7.58
CA GLY A 243 -5.46 -2.76 -6.55
C GLY A 243 -4.68 -2.99 -5.24
N ALA A 244 -4.51 -4.24 -4.81
CA ALA A 244 -3.69 -4.57 -3.64
C ALA A 244 -2.20 -4.25 -3.86
N VAL A 245 -1.66 -4.54 -5.07
CA VAL A 245 -0.27 -4.19 -5.43
C VAL A 245 -0.09 -2.67 -5.46
N LEU A 246 -1.06 -1.93 -6.02
CA LEU A 246 -1.06 -0.46 -6.00
C LEU A 246 -1.06 0.08 -4.57
N GLY A 247 -2.00 -0.36 -3.74
CA GLY A 247 -2.11 0.09 -2.35
C GLY A 247 -0.85 -0.19 -1.52
N ALA A 248 -0.21 -1.36 -1.74
CA ALA A 248 0.99 -1.72 -1.02
C ALA A 248 2.27 -1.05 -1.55
N GLY A 249 2.35 -0.83 -2.87
CA GLY A 249 3.59 -0.47 -3.54
C GLY A 249 3.73 1.02 -3.90
N SER A 250 2.65 1.82 -3.81
CA SER A 250 2.71 3.25 -4.13
C SER A 250 3.23 4.04 -2.93
N ASP A 251 2.40 4.37 -1.96
CA ASP A 251 2.74 5.28 -0.86
C ASP A 251 3.94 4.82 -0.02
N THR A 252 4.04 3.52 0.25
CA THR A 252 5.17 2.99 1.03
C THR A 252 6.52 3.18 0.33
N ALA A 253 6.54 3.08 -1.01
CA ALA A 253 7.73 3.36 -1.79
C ALA A 253 8.03 4.86 -1.88
N VAL A 254 7.00 5.71 -2.01
CA VAL A 254 7.13 7.18 -1.96
C VAL A 254 7.81 7.61 -0.65
N ASP A 255 7.30 7.11 0.47
CA ASP A 255 7.86 7.41 1.80
C ASP A 255 9.31 6.92 1.92
N LEU A 256 9.58 5.66 1.53
CA LEU A 256 10.93 5.10 1.59
C LEU A 256 11.93 5.94 0.78
N HIS A 257 11.58 6.28 -0.46
CA HIS A 257 12.46 7.09 -1.32
C HIS A 257 12.69 8.48 -0.71
N SER A 258 11.62 9.12 -0.23
CA SER A 258 11.68 10.46 0.34
C SER A 258 12.52 10.49 1.64
N TYR A 259 12.31 9.51 2.53
CA TYR A 259 13.07 9.40 3.78
C TYR A 259 14.53 9.04 3.52
N LEU A 260 14.80 8.12 2.58
CA LEU A 260 16.17 7.74 2.23
C LEU A 260 16.98 8.96 1.76
N ILE A 261 16.44 9.72 0.80
CA ILE A 261 17.11 10.91 0.28
C ILE A 261 17.24 12.00 1.35
N LYS A 262 16.17 12.28 2.09
CA LYS A 262 16.20 13.25 3.20
C LYS A 262 17.29 12.91 4.21
N ASN A 263 17.33 11.66 4.67
CA ASN A 263 18.30 11.22 5.67
C ASN A 263 19.73 11.27 5.16
N LEU A 264 19.97 10.86 3.91
CA LEU A 264 21.31 10.96 3.31
C LEU A 264 21.77 12.41 3.15
N LEU A 265 20.87 13.33 2.81
CA LEU A 265 21.21 14.76 2.74
C LEU A 265 21.50 15.37 4.12
N GLN A 266 20.88 14.86 5.18
CA GLN A 266 21.13 15.29 6.56
C GLN A 266 22.39 14.67 7.18
N HIS A 267 22.92 13.58 6.60
CA HIS A 267 24.10 12.85 7.06
C HIS A 267 25.16 12.72 5.96
N PRO A 268 25.90 13.82 5.63
CA PRO A 268 26.84 13.86 4.50
C PRO A 268 27.91 12.77 4.54
N GLU A 269 28.38 12.37 5.72
CA GLU A 269 29.37 11.30 5.87
C GLU A 269 28.82 9.94 5.42
N GLN A 270 27.56 9.62 5.71
CA GLN A 270 26.92 8.40 5.27
C GLN A 270 26.62 8.45 3.77
N HIS A 271 26.16 9.61 3.27
CA HIS A 271 25.99 9.82 1.84
C HIS A 271 27.29 9.60 1.07
N ASN A 272 28.42 10.18 1.52
CA ASN A 272 29.72 10.00 0.88
C ASN A 272 30.21 8.55 0.94
N ALA A 273 29.96 7.84 2.04
CA ALA A 273 30.29 6.42 2.16
C ALA A 273 29.49 5.59 1.14
N LEU A 274 28.20 5.85 1.00
CA LEU A 274 27.34 5.18 0.03
C LEU A 274 27.77 5.46 -1.43
N MET A 275 28.17 6.71 -1.73
CA MET A 275 28.68 7.06 -3.06
C MET A 275 30.02 6.41 -3.38
N ALA A 276 30.82 6.08 -2.37
CA ALA A 276 32.08 5.40 -2.54
C ALA A 276 31.95 3.87 -2.63
N ASP A 277 30.89 3.29 -2.08
CA ASP A 277 30.67 1.84 -2.01
C ASP A 277 29.19 1.50 -2.16
N GLU A 278 28.79 1.11 -3.38
CA GLU A 278 27.40 0.72 -3.71
C GLU A 278 26.91 -0.53 -2.96
N THR A 279 27.80 -1.33 -2.36
CA THR A 279 27.40 -2.50 -1.57
C THR A 279 26.65 -2.09 -0.30
N LEU A 280 26.77 -0.84 0.13
CA LEU A 280 26.07 -0.27 1.29
C LEU A 280 24.58 0.07 1.01
N VAL A 281 24.14 0.06 -0.24
CA VAL A 281 22.76 0.45 -0.63
C VAL A 281 21.72 -0.35 0.15
N GLN A 282 21.86 -1.68 0.23
CA GLN A 282 20.91 -2.53 0.96
C GLN A 282 20.87 -2.19 2.45
N GLY A 283 22.03 -1.87 3.04
CA GLY A 283 22.13 -1.41 4.43
C GLY A 283 21.41 -0.07 4.64
N ALA A 284 21.61 0.89 3.74
CA ALA A 284 20.98 2.20 3.79
C ALA A 284 19.43 2.10 3.70
N ILE A 285 18.91 1.24 2.79
CA ILE A 285 17.48 0.97 2.68
C ILE A 285 16.94 0.37 3.99
N SER A 286 17.58 -0.65 4.53
CA SER A 286 17.17 -1.33 5.76
C SER A 286 17.18 -0.40 6.96
N GLU A 287 18.20 0.45 7.07
CA GLU A 287 18.30 1.45 8.14
C GLU A 287 17.26 2.56 8.00
N THR A 288 16.97 3.01 6.78
CA THR A 288 15.89 3.98 6.54
C THR A 288 14.53 3.42 7.00
N LEU A 289 14.21 2.18 6.64
CA LEU A 289 12.97 1.51 7.07
C LEU A 289 12.87 1.33 8.59
N ARG A 290 14.01 1.13 9.26
CA ARG A 290 14.06 1.04 10.72
C ARG A 290 13.90 2.40 11.38
N PHE A 291 14.56 3.43 10.86
CA PHE A 291 14.63 4.77 11.45
C PHE A 291 13.38 5.59 11.20
N GLU A 292 12.89 5.59 9.95
CA GLU A 292 11.65 6.26 9.55
C GLU A 292 10.77 5.31 8.73
N SER A 293 9.89 4.59 9.41
CA SER A 293 8.93 3.71 8.76
C SER A 293 7.82 4.51 8.06
N SER A 294 7.44 4.09 6.86
CA SER A 294 6.25 4.60 6.16
C SER A 294 4.94 4.24 6.90
N GLY A 295 4.88 3.05 7.49
CA GLY A 295 3.73 2.60 8.28
C GLY A 295 3.89 2.94 9.76
N LYS A 296 3.30 4.04 10.21
CA LYS A 296 3.30 4.43 11.64
C LYS A 296 2.15 3.82 12.42
N THR A 297 1.07 3.44 11.74
CA THR A 297 -0.11 2.77 12.31
C THR A 297 -0.61 1.70 11.35
N GLY A 298 -1.20 0.64 11.88
CA GLY A 298 -1.84 -0.41 11.10
C GLY A 298 -3.17 -0.82 11.73
N LEU A 299 -4.10 -1.29 10.91
CA LEU A 299 -5.37 -1.86 11.34
C LEU A 299 -5.24 -3.39 11.30
N ALA A 300 -5.77 -4.06 12.33
CA ALA A 300 -5.85 -5.52 12.41
C ALA A 300 -7.18 -5.95 13.02
#